data_f76f36741615b31c71b85ddc419fed06
#
_entry.id   f76f36741615b31c71b85ddc419fed06
#
_cell.length_a   1.000
_cell.length_b   1.000
_cell.length_c   1.000
_cell.angle_alpha   90.00
_cell.angle_beta   90.00
_cell.angle_gamma   90.00
#
_symmetry.space_group_name_H-M   'P 1'
#
loop_
_entity.id
_entity.type
_entity.pdbx_description
1 polymer ?
#
loop_
_entity_poly.entity_id
_entity_poly.type
_entity_poly.pdbx_seq_one_letter_code
_entity_poly.pdbx_strand_id
1 'polypeptide(L)'
;MLWLEMSRDEAHGGGSWAFGQSLWSPSRKTNGTRWAFWETLLHVETDDPVLHLRGKGDRASFVAFSTAASDGFETSNRPPSPGAWSYAQSFYRVPLRDFTPLDDPMLLRDIFRRRDTELRSYFMGNKAASKKERLFYVIQAGRLQCLNGAYLSEVSTELARLLLDRTEDMPQHSLNVVREVSTGERLRELLTRVGQRQFSDIVRENYGTQCCFPDCDVAERTFLRGSHIARWADEPDLRGDVSNGLCLCLMHDQAFERGLFTVDLELRVWVDSAKARRSPWAAVRLAPYHGRDVRRGAVPPSEEALLQHWERTSCYPS
;
A
#
# COMPACT_ATOMS: atom_id res chain seq x y z
N MET A 1 3.14 -0.54 1.12
CA MET A 1 2.92 -1.90 1.68
C MET A 1 1.91 -1.82 2.82
N LEU A 2 1.09 -2.84 3.11
CA LEU A 2 0.29 -2.86 4.35
C LEU A 2 1.11 -3.54 5.45
N TRP A 3 1.16 -2.92 6.60
CA TRP A 3 1.80 -3.48 7.80
C TRP A 3 0.76 -3.84 8.84
N LEU A 4 1.03 -4.92 9.58
CA LEU A 4 0.24 -5.33 10.73
C LEU A 4 1.10 -5.24 11.97
N GLU A 5 0.71 -4.34 12.87
CA GLU A 5 1.32 -4.18 14.19
C GLU A 5 0.53 -4.95 15.23
N MET A 6 1.24 -5.75 16.00
CA MET A 6 0.69 -6.57 17.08
C MET A 6 1.35 -6.23 18.39
N SER A 7 0.61 -5.68 19.34
CA SER A 7 1.06 -5.45 20.71
C SER A 7 0.01 -5.91 21.71
N ARG A 8 0.48 -6.28 22.88
CA ARG A 8 -0.36 -6.70 24.02
C ARG A 8 -0.54 -5.60 25.05
N ASP A 9 0.35 -4.61 25.06
CA ASP A 9 0.42 -3.57 26.06
C ASP A 9 0.27 -2.20 25.37
N GLU A 10 -0.85 -1.53 25.68
CA GLU A 10 -1.17 -0.20 25.16
C GLU A 10 -0.47 0.91 25.95
N ALA A 11 0.03 0.60 27.16
CA ALA A 11 0.70 1.56 28.04
C ALA A 11 2.16 1.81 27.70
N HIS A 12 2.76 1.02 26.79
CA HIS A 12 4.14 1.19 26.37
C HIS A 12 4.35 2.47 25.55
N GLY A 13 5.54 3.03 25.69
CA GLY A 13 6.01 4.17 24.92
C GLY A 13 5.78 5.50 25.64
N GLY A 14 4.56 5.97 25.70
CA GLY A 14 4.18 7.26 26.27
C GLY A 14 4.53 8.45 25.35
N GLY A 15 3.77 9.55 25.47
CA GLY A 15 3.95 10.73 24.63
C GLY A 15 3.90 10.40 23.13
N SER A 16 4.81 10.93 22.34
CA SER A 16 4.90 10.65 20.89
C SER A 16 5.30 9.21 20.54
N TRP A 17 5.53 8.34 21.53
CA TRP A 17 5.83 6.93 21.37
C TRP A 17 4.63 6.03 21.78
N ALA A 18 3.53 6.63 22.19
CA ALA A 18 2.33 5.91 22.59
C ALA A 18 1.70 5.15 21.41
N PHE A 19 0.78 4.25 21.74
CA PHE A 19 -0.06 3.55 20.77
C PHE A 19 -0.77 4.55 19.83
N GLY A 20 -0.72 4.28 18.54
CA GLY A 20 -1.28 5.16 17.51
C GLY A 20 -0.42 6.40 17.18
N GLN A 21 0.68 6.64 17.93
CA GLN A 21 1.60 7.75 17.66
C GLN A 21 2.91 7.28 17.02
N SER A 22 3.37 6.08 17.36
CA SER A 22 4.55 5.48 16.75
C SER A 22 4.51 3.96 16.82
N LEU A 23 5.09 3.30 15.80
CA LEU A 23 5.64 1.97 15.94
C LEU A 23 7.06 2.09 16.49
N TRP A 24 7.45 1.16 17.37
CA TRP A 24 8.81 1.15 17.88
C TRP A 24 9.19 -0.19 18.50
N SER A 25 10.49 -0.47 18.49
CA SER A 25 11.08 -1.60 19.19
C SER A 25 12.53 -1.28 19.58
N PRO A 26 13.13 -2.03 20.52
CA PRO A 26 14.58 -1.95 20.71
C PRO A 26 15.27 -2.37 19.40
N SER A 27 16.43 -1.79 19.09
CA SER A 27 17.21 -2.20 17.93
C SER A 27 18.00 -3.48 18.15
N ARG A 28 18.24 -3.84 19.44
CA ARG A 28 19.00 -5.03 19.85
C ARG A 28 18.40 -5.72 21.05
N LYS A 29 18.53 -7.04 21.10
CA LYS A 29 18.24 -7.85 22.30
C LYS A 29 19.26 -7.57 23.40
N THR A 30 18.98 -8.07 24.61
CA THR A 30 19.89 -7.98 25.77
C THR A 30 21.28 -8.56 25.51
N ASN A 31 21.39 -9.56 24.63
CA ASN A 31 22.67 -10.16 24.22
C ASN A 31 23.36 -9.43 23.05
N GLY A 32 22.89 -8.24 22.68
CA GLY A 32 23.43 -7.42 21.59
C GLY A 32 23.07 -7.86 20.19
N THR A 33 22.38 -9.00 19.98
CA THR A 33 21.97 -9.46 18.65
C THR A 33 20.75 -8.70 18.14
N ARG A 34 20.63 -8.60 16.81
CA ARG A 34 19.46 -8.04 16.15
C ARG A 34 18.34 -9.10 16.09
N TRP A 35 17.10 -8.63 16.01
CA TRP A 35 15.96 -9.51 15.78
C TRP A 35 15.21 -9.09 14.53
N ALA A 36 15.07 -10.01 13.61
CA ALA A 36 14.48 -9.75 12.29
C ALA A 36 13.07 -9.14 12.33
N PHE A 37 12.23 -9.47 13.32
CA PHE A 37 10.91 -8.83 13.52
C PHE A 37 10.97 -7.38 14.00
N TRP A 38 12.09 -6.96 14.59
CA TRP A 38 12.29 -5.56 14.96
C TRP A 38 12.87 -4.76 13.79
N GLU A 39 13.79 -5.37 13.03
CA GLU A 39 14.37 -4.78 11.82
C GLU A 39 13.31 -4.52 10.74
N THR A 40 12.19 -5.23 10.76
CA THR A 40 11.04 -5.00 9.86
C THR A 40 10.58 -3.53 9.90
N LEU A 41 10.74 -2.83 11.04
CA LEU A 41 10.42 -1.39 11.16
C LEU A 41 11.21 -0.52 10.15
N LEU A 42 12.43 -0.91 9.79
CA LEU A 42 13.26 -0.19 8.82
C LEU A 42 12.80 -0.34 7.36
N HIS A 43 11.85 -1.24 7.10
CA HIS A 43 11.28 -1.45 5.77
C HIS A 43 9.96 -0.70 5.57
N VAL A 44 9.44 -0.06 6.62
CA VAL A 44 8.25 0.78 6.53
C VAL A 44 8.63 2.07 5.82
N GLU A 45 7.86 2.42 4.79
CA GLU A 45 8.03 3.65 4.04
C GLU A 45 6.94 4.67 4.41
N THR A 46 7.20 5.94 4.16
CA THR A 46 6.21 7.01 4.29
C THR A 46 4.94 6.67 3.54
N ASP A 47 3.79 7.00 4.12
CA ASP A 47 2.45 6.70 3.59
C ASP A 47 2.04 5.23 3.63
N ASP A 48 2.85 4.34 4.19
CA ASP A 48 2.44 2.96 4.42
C ASP A 48 1.28 2.89 5.42
N PRO A 49 0.20 2.18 5.09
CA PRO A 49 -0.86 1.89 6.03
C PRO A 49 -0.43 0.85 7.06
N VAL A 50 -0.88 1.03 8.29
CA VAL A 50 -0.62 0.15 9.44
C VAL A 50 -1.94 -0.28 10.05
N LEU A 51 -2.19 -1.57 10.15
CA LEU A 51 -3.32 -2.16 10.83
C LEU A 51 -2.90 -2.58 12.25
N HIS A 52 -3.68 -2.23 13.26
CA HIS A 52 -3.35 -2.49 14.66
C HIS A 52 -4.15 -3.65 15.22
N LEU A 53 -3.45 -4.67 15.69
CA LEU A 53 -4.01 -5.84 16.37
C LEU A 53 -3.73 -5.78 17.87
N ARG A 54 -4.77 -5.98 18.69
CA ARG A 54 -4.70 -6.00 20.15
C ARG A 54 -5.37 -7.22 20.73
N GLY A 55 -5.00 -7.56 21.96
CA GLY A 55 -5.59 -8.66 22.73
C GLY A 55 -4.87 -9.98 22.57
N LYS A 56 -5.41 -11.04 23.21
CA LYS A 56 -4.86 -12.41 23.24
C LYS A 56 -5.93 -13.44 22.93
N GLY A 57 -5.56 -14.53 22.26
CA GLY A 57 -6.44 -15.67 22.03
C GLY A 57 -7.75 -15.25 21.37
N ASP A 58 -8.88 -15.60 21.98
CA ASP A 58 -10.20 -15.30 21.43
C ASP A 58 -10.60 -13.82 21.49
N ARG A 59 -9.84 -13.00 22.22
CA ARG A 59 -10.03 -11.54 22.30
C ARG A 59 -9.12 -10.77 21.35
N ALA A 60 -8.24 -11.45 20.61
CA ALA A 60 -7.40 -10.79 19.62
C ALA A 60 -8.28 -10.18 18.52
N SER A 61 -8.14 -8.88 18.28
CA SER A 61 -8.97 -8.13 17.33
C SER A 61 -8.18 -7.01 16.65
N PHE A 62 -8.53 -6.72 15.42
CA PHE A 62 -8.14 -5.47 14.78
C PHE A 62 -8.94 -4.34 15.38
N VAL A 63 -8.26 -3.31 15.88
CA VAL A 63 -8.89 -2.22 16.67
C VAL A 63 -8.76 -0.85 16.01
N ALA A 64 -7.78 -0.64 15.16
CA ALA A 64 -7.50 0.64 14.52
C ALA A 64 -6.61 0.47 13.29
N PHE A 65 -6.48 1.53 12.53
CA PHE A 65 -5.43 1.69 11.53
C PHE A 65 -4.80 3.08 11.61
N SER A 66 -3.61 3.24 11.05
CA SER A 66 -2.89 4.49 10.90
C SER A 66 -2.05 4.51 9.64
N THR A 67 -1.36 5.61 9.39
CA THR A 67 -0.46 5.78 8.25
C THR A 67 0.93 6.13 8.78
N ALA A 68 1.99 5.55 8.22
CA ALA A 68 3.36 5.93 8.52
C ALA A 68 3.61 7.38 8.10
N ALA A 69 4.07 8.21 9.04
CA ALA A 69 4.34 9.62 8.79
C ALA A 69 5.74 9.84 8.18
N SER A 70 6.64 8.88 8.33
CA SER A 70 7.97 8.85 7.73
C SER A 70 8.45 7.42 7.53
N ASP A 71 9.53 7.25 6.79
CA ASP A 71 10.25 5.98 6.73
C ASP A 71 10.73 5.56 8.12
N GLY A 72 10.91 4.24 8.30
CA GLY A 72 11.44 3.68 9.53
C GLY A 72 12.92 4.00 9.71
N PHE A 73 13.33 4.38 10.93
CA PHE A 73 14.71 4.77 11.23
C PHE A 73 15.16 4.26 12.61
N GLU A 74 16.48 4.21 12.81
CA GLU A 74 17.09 3.95 14.11
C GLU A 74 17.38 5.27 14.82
N THR A 75 17.14 5.34 16.13
CA THR A 75 17.36 6.52 16.97
C THR A 75 17.85 6.14 18.36
N SER A 76 18.68 7.01 18.95
CA SER A 76 19.07 6.95 20.35
C SER A 76 18.04 7.62 21.29
N ASN A 77 17.07 8.35 20.74
CA ASN A 77 15.97 8.89 21.53
C ASN A 77 15.17 7.74 22.15
N ARG A 78 14.79 7.92 23.41
CA ARG A 78 14.19 6.89 24.22
C ARG A 78 12.69 7.15 24.45
N PRO A 79 11.82 6.12 24.37
CA PRO A 79 10.43 6.29 24.79
C PRO A 79 10.36 6.64 26.28
N PRO A 80 9.44 7.53 26.70
CA PRO A 80 9.24 7.87 28.11
C PRO A 80 8.95 6.66 29.00
N SER A 81 8.24 5.67 28.48
CA SER A 81 7.85 4.45 29.18
C SER A 81 8.31 3.20 28.41
N PRO A 82 9.62 2.86 28.44
CA PRO A 82 10.17 1.75 27.65
C PRO A 82 9.79 0.37 28.18
N GLY A 83 9.21 0.26 29.39
CA GLY A 83 8.83 -1.01 29.99
C GLY A 83 10.00 -1.99 30.13
N ALA A 84 9.81 -3.23 29.68
CA ALA A 84 10.83 -4.27 29.68
C ALA A 84 12.07 -3.94 28.82
N TRP A 85 12.03 -2.91 28.00
CA TRP A 85 13.09 -2.50 27.09
C TRP A 85 13.97 -1.37 27.65
N SER A 86 13.91 -1.15 28.97
CA SER A 86 14.68 -0.12 29.67
C SER A 86 16.22 -0.25 29.53
N TYR A 87 16.71 -1.42 29.14
CA TYR A 87 18.12 -1.70 28.87
C TYR A 87 18.61 -1.18 27.51
N ALA A 88 17.70 -0.93 26.56
CA ALA A 88 18.07 -0.64 25.17
C ALA A 88 18.71 0.74 25.04
N GLN A 89 19.77 0.83 24.22
CA GLN A 89 20.52 2.06 23.92
C GLN A 89 20.00 2.77 22.68
N SER A 90 19.41 2.03 21.76
CA SER A 90 18.79 2.55 20.54
C SER A 90 17.49 1.80 20.19
N PHE A 91 16.67 2.45 19.41
CA PHE A 91 15.34 1.99 19.05
C PHE A 91 15.10 2.18 17.55
N TYR A 92 14.40 1.24 16.92
CA TYR A 92 13.75 1.46 15.65
C TYR A 92 12.42 2.16 15.88
N ARG A 93 12.10 3.15 15.04
CA ARG A 93 10.90 3.96 15.18
C ARG A 93 10.30 4.30 13.82
N VAL A 94 8.96 4.30 13.76
CA VAL A 94 8.14 4.84 12.68
C VAL A 94 7.09 5.74 13.32
N PRO A 95 7.16 7.06 13.19
CA PRO A 95 6.07 7.95 13.57
C PRO A 95 4.80 7.64 12.77
N LEU A 96 3.64 7.76 13.40
CA LEU A 96 2.33 7.51 12.80
C LEU A 96 1.52 8.79 12.74
N ARG A 97 0.59 8.85 11.77
CA ARG A 97 -0.43 9.87 11.62
C ARG A 97 -1.78 9.23 11.28
N ASP A 98 -2.83 10.02 11.30
CA ASP A 98 -4.18 9.62 10.90
C ASP A 98 -4.69 8.37 11.65
N PHE A 99 -4.32 8.25 12.95
CA PHE A 99 -4.80 7.14 13.78
C PHE A 99 -6.32 7.15 13.83
N THR A 100 -6.92 6.06 13.39
CA THR A 100 -8.37 5.92 13.28
C THR A 100 -8.81 4.62 13.95
N PRO A 101 -9.49 4.68 15.09
CA PRO A 101 -10.06 3.48 15.70
C PRO A 101 -11.18 2.91 14.82
N LEU A 102 -11.34 1.59 14.88
CA LEU A 102 -12.49 0.91 14.28
C LEU A 102 -13.65 0.98 15.28
N ASP A 103 -14.82 1.43 14.82
CA ASP A 103 -16.03 1.53 15.65
C ASP A 103 -16.48 0.13 16.13
N ASP A 104 -16.22 -0.91 15.31
CA ASP A 104 -16.48 -2.31 15.62
C ASP A 104 -15.19 -3.12 15.44
N PRO A 105 -14.46 -3.43 16.50
CA PRO A 105 -13.23 -4.23 16.46
C PRO A 105 -13.48 -5.61 15.83
N MET A 106 -12.61 -6.02 14.91
CA MET A 106 -12.75 -7.25 14.17
C MET A 106 -12.01 -8.40 14.85
N LEU A 107 -12.74 -9.30 15.51
CA LEU A 107 -12.16 -10.45 16.20
C LEU A 107 -11.54 -11.45 15.23
N LEU A 108 -10.29 -11.85 15.44
CA LEU A 108 -9.59 -12.85 14.63
C LEU A 108 -10.34 -14.18 14.56
N ARG A 109 -10.99 -14.60 15.65
CA ARG A 109 -11.77 -15.84 15.70
C ARG A 109 -12.95 -15.79 14.72
N ASP A 110 -13.59 -14.63 14.56
CA ASP A 110 -14.76 -14.47 13.69
C ASP A 110 -14.33 -14.36 12.21
N ILE A 111 -13.20 -13.70 11.95
CA ILE A 111 -12.56 -13.73 10.63
C ILE A 111 -12.20 -15.16 10.24
N PHE A 112 -11.52 -15.89 11.13
CA PHE A 112 -11.13 -17.27 10.87
C PHE A 112 -12.34 -18.19 10.64
N ARG A 113 -13.42 -18.04 11.41
CA ARG A 113 -14.63 -18.83 11.25
C ARG A 113 -15.27 -18.63 9.86
N ARG A 114 -15.20 -17.42 9.32
CA ARG A 114 -15.74 -17.08 7.99
C ARG A 114 -14.85 -17.51 6.84
N ARG A 115 -13.52 -17.45 7.02
CA ARG A 115 -12.51 -17.63 5.97
C ARG A 115 -11.52 -18.78 6.28
N ASP A 116 -11.96 -19.81 7.01
CA ASP A 116 -11.09 -20.91 7.45
C ASP A 116 -10.37 -21.59 6.28
N THR A 117 -11.11 -21.94 5.24
CA THR A 117 -10.57 -22.66 4.06
C THR A 117 -9.53 -21.81 3.33
N GLU A 118 -9.84 -20.56 3.05
CA GLU A 118 -8.98 -19.64 2.32
C GLU A 118 -7.72 -19.29 3.12
N LEU A 119 -7.86 -19.02 4.42
CA LEU A 119 -6.72 -18.72 5.30
C LEU A 119 -5.79 -19.93 5.46
N ARG A 120 -6.34 -21.16 5.51
CA ARG A 120 -5.52 -22.38 5.49
C ARG A 120 -4.80 -22.57 4.17
N SER A 121 -5.49 -22.36 3.05
CA SER A 121 -4.90 -22.43 1.72
C SER A 121 -3.74 -21.44 1.58
N TYR A 122 -3.97 -20.19 1.97
CA TYR A 122 -2.94 -19.15 1.97
C TYR A 122 -1.72 -19.52 2.84
N PHE A 123 -1.96 -20.01 4.07
CA PHE A 123 -0.90 -20.44 4.98
C PHE A 123 -0.07 -21.59 4.40
N MET A 124 -0.71 -22.59 3.79
CA MET A 124 -0.03 -23.72 3.17
C MET A 124 0.73 -23.30 1.90
N GLY A 125 0.14 -22.42 1.09
CA GLY A 125 0.79 -21.83 -0.08
C GLY A 125 2.05 -21.08 0.30
N ASN A 126 1.99 -20.23 1.33
CA ASN A 126 3.15 -19.51 1.84
C ASN A 126 4.25 -20.46 2.36
N LYS A 127 3.89 -21.58 3.00
CA LYS A 127 4.88 -22.59 3.42
C LYS A 127 5.62 -23.24 2.26
N ALA A 128 4.92 -23.43 1.14
CA ALA A 128 5.46 -24.05 -0.07
C ALA A 128 6.22 -23.07 -0.97
N ALA A 129 6.02 -21.76 -0.79
CA ALA A 129 6.63 -20.72 -1.60
C ALA A 129 8.18 -20.70 -1.44
N SER A 130 8.87 -20.36 -2.53
CA SER A 130 10.33 -20.17 -2.53
C SER A 130 10.74 -18.94 -1.70
N LYS A 131 9.98 -17.84 -1.80
CA LYS A 131 10.08 -16.66 -0.95
C LYS A 131 8.88 -16.64 -0.01
N LYS A 132 9.13 -16.83 1.29
CA LYS A 132 8.08 -16.90 2.31
C LYS A 132 7.80 -15.53 2.91
N GLU A 133 6.52 -15.19 3.01
CA GLU A 133 6.10 -14.05 3.82
C GLU A 133 6.22 -14.37 5.31
N ARG A 134 6.56 -13.38 6.12
CA ARG A 134 6.58 -13.50 7.59
C ARG A 134 5.18 -13.22 8.12
N LEU A 135 4.35 -14.27 8.17
CA LEU A 135 2.99 -14.15 8.68
C LEU A 135 2.98 -13.84 10.18
N PHE A 136 2.03 -13.02 10.62
CA PHE A 136 1.80 -12.73 12.05
C PHE A 136 1.16 -13.91 12.80
N TYR A 137 0.69 -14.94 12.11
CA TYR A 137 -0.08 -16.04 12.66
C TYR A 137 0.42 -17.41 12.19
N VAL A 138 0.04 -18.42 12.99
CA VAL A 138 -0.02 -19.82 12.61
C VAL A 138 -1.43 -20.34 12.83
N ILE A 139 -1.80 -21.42 12.15
CA ILE A 139 -3.06 -22.11 12.39
C ILE A 139 -2.79 -23.28 13.33
N GLN A 140 -3.28 -23.18 14.57
CA GLN A 140 -3.10 -24.20 15.59
C GLN A 140 -4.41 -24.42 16.36
N ALA A 141 -4.74 -25.66 16.66
CA ALA A 141 -5.97 -26.02 17.39
C ALA A 141 -7.23 -25.37 16.81
N GLY A 142 -7.36 -25.32 15.47
CA GLY A 142 -8.54 -24.79 14.78
C GLY A 142 -8.75 -23.28 14.92
N ARG A 143 -7.68 -22.51 15.14
CA ARG A 143 -7.75 -21.03 15.25
C ARG A 143 -6.50 -20.36 14.70
N LEU A 144 -6.62 -19.07 14.39
CA LEU A 144 -5.47 -18.21 14.14
C LEU A 144 -4.79 -17.90 15.49
N GLN A 145 -3.56 -18.35 15.62
CA GLN A 145 -2.73 -18.05 16.78
C GLN A 145 -1.63 -17.08 16.40
N CYS A 146 -1.63 -15.89 17.00
CA CYS A 146 -0.58 -14.90 16.79
C CYS A 146 0.77 -15.44 17.26
N LEU A 147 1.81 -15.24 16.45
CA LEU A 147 3.17 -15.62 16.79
C LEU A 147 3.74 -14.73 17.90
N ASN A 148 4.40 -15.35 18.88
CA ASN A 148 5.13 -14.61 19.88
C ASN A 148 6.29 -13.84 19.21
N GLY A 149 6.31 -12.51 19.42
CA GLY A 149 7.36 -11.66 18.88
C GLY A 149 7.16 -11.17 17.43
N ALA A 150 6.07 -11.56 16.76
CA ALA A 150 5.69 -10.98 15.49
C ALA A 150 5.10 -9.58 15.69
N TYR A 151 5.95 -8.63 16.14
CA TYR A 151 5.53 -7.27 16.44
C TYR A 151 5.01 -6.52 15.23
N LEU A 152 5.75 -6.58 14.12
CA LEU A 152 5.39 -5.98 12.86
C LEU A 152 5.56 -7.01 11.73
N SER A 153 4.53 -7.19 10.94
CA SER A 153 4.50 -8.13 9.82
C SER A 153 3.98 -7.45 8.57
N GLU A 154 4.56 -7.81 7.45
CA GLU A 154 4.08 -7.43 6.12
C GLU A 154 2.78 -8.21 5.82
N VAL A 155 1.82 -7.54 5.19
CA VAL A 155 0.55 -8.12 4.78
C VAL A 155 0.37 -7.91 3.28
N SER A 156 0.34 -9.01 2.52
CA SER A 156 0.05 -8.96 1.09
C SER A 156 -1.38 -8.50 0.82
N THR A 157 -1.65 -8.07 -0.40
CA THR A 157 -3.01 -7.66 -0.81
C THR A 157 -4.00 -8.83 -0.70
N GLU A 158 -3.57 -10.04 -1.02
CA GLU A 158 -4.41 -11.24 -0.89
C GLU A 158 -4.78 -11.47 0.58
N LEU A 159 -3.79 -11.48 1.49
CA LEU A 159 -4.04 -11.64 2.92
C LEU A 159 -4.88 -10.48 3.46
N ALA A 160 -4.64 -9.24 3.02
CA ALA A 160 -5.44 -8.08 3.42
C ALA A 160 -6.93 -8.25 3.06
N ARG A 161 -7.23 -8.74 1.85
CA ARG A 161 -8.60 -9.04 1.43
C ARG A 161 -9.23 -10.13 2.30
N LEU A 162 -8.52 -11.22 2.57
CA LEU A 162 -9.01 -12.30 3.43
C LEU A 162 -9.33 -11.82 4.86
N LEU A 163 -8.54 -10.88 5.38
CA LEU A 163 -8.70 -10.37 6.74
C LEU A 163 -9.76 -9.26 6.86
N LEU A 164 -9.90 -8.40 5.85
CA LEU A 164 -10.61 -7.12 5.96
C LEU A 164 -11.88 -7.05 5.11
N ASP A 165 -12.05 -7.92 4.11
CA ASP A 165 -13.24 -7.89 3.24
C ASP A 165 -14.48 -8.37 3.98
N ARG A 166 -15.45 -7.46 4.13
CA ARG A 166 -16.77 -7.69 4.77
C ARG A 166 -17.91 -7.63 3.76
N THR A 167 -17.65 -7.74 2.46
CA THR A 167 -18.65 -7.52 1.42
C THR A 167 -19.88 -8.44 1.51
N GLU A 168 -19.78 -9.56 2.21
CA GLU A 168 -20.89 -10.52 2.37
C GLU A 168 -21.87 -10.16 3.51
N ASP A 169 -21.50 -9.22 4.41
CA ASP A 169 -22.25 -8.93 5.65
C ASP A 169 -23.06 -7.61 5.61
N MET A 170 -23.11 -6.87 4.48
CA MET A 170 -23.77 -5.55 4.46
C MET A 170 -25.24 -5.67 4.01
N PRO A 171 -26.22 -5.38 4.86
CA PRO A 171 -27.60 -5.16 4.43
C PRO A 171 -27.70 -3.92 3.54
N GLN A 172 -28.40 -4.07 2.40
CA GLN A 172 -28.55 -3.03 1.37
C GLN A 172 -29.43 -1.84 1.77
N HIS A 173 -29.74 -1.61 3.04
CA HIS A 173 -30.62 -0.53 3.45
C HIS A 173 -30.08 0.22 4.67
N SER A 174 -29.59 1.44 4.42
CA SER A 174 -29.79 2.62 5.30
C SER A 174 -29.37 3.88 4.56
N LEU A 175 -30.32 4.46 3.83
CA LEU A 175 -30.29 5.85 3.41
C LEU A 175 -30.77 6.71 4.58
N ASN A 176 -30.00 7.75 4.90
CA ASN A 176 -30.24 8.84 5.83
C ASN A 176 -29.74 8.61 7.26
N VAL A 177 -28.61 9.23 7.55
CA VAL A 177 -28.32 10.11 8.69
C VAL A 177 -26.83 10.49 8.59
N VAL A 178 -26.49 11.75 8.92
CA VAL A 178 -25.17 12.40 9.07
C VAL A 178 -23.97 11.46 8.89
N ARG A 179 -23.16 11.69 7.85
CA ARG A 179 -22.03 10.85 7.43
C ARG A 179 -20.91 10.81 8.48
N GLU A 180 -21.07 9.98 9.48
CA GLU A 180 -19.93 9.30 10.07
C GLU A 180 -19.52 8.17 9.10
N VAL A 181 -18.29 8.27 8.57
CA VAL A 181 -17.75 7.25 7.65
C VAL A 181 -17.70 5.93 8.39
N SER A 182 -18.51 4.96 7.99
CA SER A 182 -18.62 3.67 8.69
C SER A 182 -17.29 2.90 8.65
N THR A 183 -17.07 2.00 9.63
CA THR A 183 -15.90 1.10 9.66
C THR A 183 -15.72 0.35 8.32
N GLY A 184 -16.82 -0.06 7.67
CA GLY A 184 -16.78 -0.73 6.37
C GLY A 184 -16.25 0.17 5.24
N GLU A 185 -16.61 1.46 5.22
CA GLU A 185 -16.09 2.41 4.24
C GLU A 185 -14.60 2.69 4.47
N ARG A 186 -14.18 2.85 5.72
CA ARG A 186 -12.77 3.03 6.11
C ARG A 186 -11.90 1.82 5.71
N LEU A 187 -12.40 0.61 5.91
CA LEU A 187 -11.70 -0.61 5.49
C LEU A 187 -11.63 -0.73 3.96
N ARG A 188 -12.68 -0.37 3.23
CA ARG A 188 -12.63 -0.31 1.75
C ARG A 188 -11.62 0.71 1.26
N GLU A 189 -11.59 1.89 1.87
CA GLU A 189 -10.59 2.91 1.56
C GLU A 189 -9.16 2.40 1.81
N LEU A 190 -8.93 1.73 2.95
CA LEU A 190 -7.65 1.11 3.27
C LEU A 190 -7.25 0.07 2.22
N LEU A 191 -8.13 -0.86 1.87
CA LEU A 191 -7.88 -1.88 0.84
C LEU A 191 -7.61 -1.26 -0.53
N THR A 192 -8.33 -0.19 -0.89
CA THR A 192 -8.11 0.55 -2.13
C THR A 192 -6.70 1.17 -2.15
N ARG A 193 -6.28 1.82 -1.07
CA ARG A 193 -4.93 2.40 -0.95
C ARG A 193 -3.83 1.33 -1.04
N VAL A 194 -4.04 0.18 -0.38
CA VAL A 194 -3.11 -0.96 -0.45
C VAL A 194 -2.99 -1.47 -1.88
N GLY A 195 -4.10 -1.68 -2.57
CA GLY A 195 -4.12 -2.13 -3.96
C GLY A 195 -3.46 -1.14 -4.92
N GLN A 196 -3.74 0.15 -4.78
CA GLN A 196 -3.12 1.20 -5.59
C GLN A 196 -1.61 1.29 -5.38
N ARG A 197 -1.13 1.13 -4.13
CA ARG A 197 0.31 1.16 -3.85
C ARG A 197 1.01 -0.05 -4.45
N GLN A 198 0.46 -1.25 -4.27
CA GLN A 198 1.02 -2.47 -4.85
C GLN A 198 1.08 -2.39 -6.38
N PHE A 199 0.01 -1.93 -7.02
CA PHE A 199 -0.02 -1.69 -8.46
C PHE A 199 1.11 -0.72 -8.88
N SER A 200 1.25 0.41 -8.17
CA SER A 200 2.30 1.38 -8.47
C SER A 200 3.71 0.79 -8.33
N ASP A 201 3.93 -0.11 -7.36
CA ASP A 201 5.21 -0.79 -7.18
C ASP A 201 5.52 -1.74 -8.34
N ILE A 202 4.56 -2.58 -8.72
CA ILE A 202 4.71 -3.52 -9.84
C ILE A 202 4.93 -2.78 -11.15
N VAL A 203 4.20 -1.70 -11.40
CA VAL A 203 4.39 -0.87 -12.61
C VAL A 203 5.77 -0.23 -12.63
N ARG A 204 6.25 0.32 -11.50
CA ARG A 204 7.61 0.88 -11.44
C ARG A 204 8.68 -0.18 -11.73
N GLU A 205 8.54 -1.37 -11.17
CA GLU A 205 9.45 -2.49 -11.43
C GLU A 205 9.43 -2.90 -12.91
N ASN A 206 8.24 -2.94 -13.54
CA ASN A 206 8.08 -3.24 -14.97
C ASN A 206 8.91 -2.33 -15.88
N TYR A 207 9.08 -1.06 -15.49
CA TYR A 207 9.86 -0.05 -16.22
C TYR A 207 11.27 0.18 -15.66
N GLY A 208 11.78 -0.72 -14.80
CA GLY A 208 13.10 -0.59 -14.18
C GLY A 208 13.25 0.63 -13.27
N THR A 209 12.15 1.04 -12.64
CA THR A 209 12.07 2.21 -11.74
C THR A 209 12.57 3.49 -12.43
N GLN A 210 12.11 3.74 -13.64
CA GLN A 210 12.42 4.94 -14.39
C GLN A 210 11.18 5.43 -15.15
N CYS A 211 11.02 6.75 -15.29
CA CYS A 211 9.95 7.35 -16.09
C CYS A 211 10.01 6.85 -17.53
N CYS A 212 8.85 6.41 -18.07
CA CYS A 212 8.80 5.89 -19.45
C CYS A 212 8.71 6.98 -20.53
N PHE A 213 8.48 8.25 -20.14
CA PHE A 213 8.46 9.35 -21.11
C PHE A 213 9.84 9.55 -21.73
N PRO A 214 9.96 9.80 -23.06
CA PRO A 214 11.24 9.93 -23.76
C PRO A 214 12.15 10.98 -23.10
N ASP A 215 13.43 10.67 -23.01
CA ASP A 215 14.50 11.53 -22.44
C ASP A 215 14.24 12.02 -21.00
N CYS A 216 13.30 11.39 -20.28
CA CYS A 216 13.09 11.64 -18.86
C CYS A 216 13.99 10.72 -18.04
N ASP A 217 14.89 11.30 -17.25
CA ASP A 217 15.90 10.64 -16.44
C ASP A 217 15.47 10.44 -14.98
N VAL A 218 14.22 10.81 -14.62
CA VAL A 218 13.70 10.64 -13.26
C VAL A 218 13.63 9.16 -12.92
N ALA A 219 14.40 8.75 -11.92
CA ALA A 219 14.50 7.39 -11.39
C ALA A 219 14.28 7.32 -9.86
N GLU A 220 14.13 8.46 -9.19
CA GLU A 220 13.82 8.51 -7.76
C GLU A 220 12.40 8.01 -7.49
N ARG A 221 12.31 6.95 -6.71
CA ARG A 221 11.05 6.26 -6.41
C ARG A 221 9.95 7.22 -5.90
N THR A 222 10.31 8.24 -5.12
CA THR A 222 9.39 9.25 -4.57
C THR A 222 8.78 10.16 -5.63
N PHE A 223 9.45 10.35 -6.76
CA PHE A 223 8.97 11.15 -7.89
C PHE A 223 8.31 10.34 -8.99
N LEU A 224 8.25 9.01 -8.84
CA LEU A 224 7.63 8.10 -9.80
C LEU A 224 6.27 7.63 -9.33
N ARG A 225 5.35 7.48 -10.30
CA ARG A 225 4.03 6.88 -10.14
C ARG A 225 3.87 5.70 -11.08
N GLY A 226 3.21 4.64 -10.61
CA GLY A 226 2.58 3.67 -11.49
C GLY A 226 1.20 4.24 -11.85
N SER A 227 1.14 4.92 -12.97
CA SER A 227 -0.05 5.62 -13.45
C SER A 227 -0.99 4.63 -14.11
N HIS A 228 -2.24 4.58 -13.68
CA HIS A 228 -3.26 3.79 -14.37
C HIS A 228 -3.59 4.44 -15.72
N ILE A 229 -3.63 3.62 -16.77
CA ILE A 229 -4.04 4.01 -18.11
C ILE A 229 -5.56 4.12 -18.15
N ALA A 230 -6.28 3.02 -17.94
CA ALA A 230 -7.70 3.01 -17.61
C ALA A 230 -7.89 3.22 -16.11
N ARG A 231 -8.82 4.08 -15.69
CA ARG A 231 -8.98 4.44 -14.28
C ARG A 231 -9.40 3.25 -13.41
N TRP A 232 -8.84 3.19 -12.24
CA TRP A 232 -9.19 2.22 -11.20
C TRP A 232 -10.70 2.15 -10.91
N ALA A 233 -11.39 3.29 -10.95
CA ALA A 233 -12.81 3.36 -10.64
C ALA A 233 -13.69 2.79 -11.75
N ASP A 234 -13.25 2.95 -13.01
CA ASP A 234 -14.07 2.70 -14.18
C ASP A 234 -13.95 1.23 -14.64
N GLU A 235 -12.76 0.60 -14.47
CA GLU A 235 -12.47 -0.75 -14.96
C GLU A 235 -12.00 -1.71 -13.85
N PRO A 236 -12.94 -2.38 -13.15
CA PRO A 236 -12.63 -3.31 -12.06
C PRO A 236 -11.69 -4.45 -12.46
N ASP A 237 -11.81 -4.96 -13.69
CA ASP A 237 -11.06 -6.13 -14.17
C ASP A 237 -9.59 -5.79 -14.50
N LEU A 238 -9.29 -4.52 -14.77
CA LEU A 238 -7.93 -4.02 -15.04
C LEU A 238 -7.20 -3.51 -13.79
N ARG A 239 -7.82 -3.61 -12.62
CA ARG A 239 -7.31 -3.04 -11.33
C ARG A 239 -6.05 -3.71 -10.85
N GLY A 240 -5.20 -4.12 -11.21
CA GLY A 240 -3.96 -4.77 -10.69
C GLY A 240 -3.16 -5.36 -11.82
N ASP A 241 -3.66 -5.19 -13.04
CA ASP A 241 -2.98 -5.64 -14.23
C ASP A 241 -1.85 -4.65 -14.56
N VAL A 242 -0.62 -5.15 -14.61
CA VAL A 242 0.57 -4.35 -14.94
C VAL A 242 0.48 -3.74 -16.35
N SER A 243 -0.24 -4.39 -17.26
CA SER A 243 -0.49 -3.87 -18.62
C SER A 243 -1.42 -2.65 -18.65
N ASN A 244 -2.10 -2.37 -17.53
CA ASN A 244 -2.87 -1.14 -17.33
C ASN A 244 -2.03 -0.02 -16.71
N GLY A 245 -0.70 -0.09 -16.79
CA GLY A 245 0.18 0.85 -16.10
C GLY A 245 1.30 1.43 -16.93
N LEU A 246 1.58 2.72 -16.69
CA LEU A 246 2.79 3.41 -17.15
C LEU A 246 3.58 3.93 -15.96
N CYS A 247 4.90 3.73 -15.94
CA CYS A 247 5.75 4.39 -14.96
C CYS A 247 6.05 5.82 -15.41
N LEU A 248 5.48 6.80 -14.74
CA LEU A 248 5.63 8.21 -15.07
C LEU A 248 6.15 9.01 -13.87
N CYS A 249 6.96 10.04 -14.11
CA CYS A 249 7.25 11.01 -13.07
C CYS A 249 6.02 11.88 -12.77
N LEU A 250 5.99 12.54 -11.61
CA LEU A 250 4.84 13.32 -11.15
C LEU A 250 4.32 14.33 -12.19
N MET A 251 5.23 14.94 -12.98
CA MET A 251 4.83 15.91 -14.01
C MET A 251 4.21 15.24 -15.22
N HIS A 252 4.81 14.13 -15.68
CA HIS A 252 4.28 13.38 -16.83
C HIS A 252 2.99 12.63 -16.46
N ASP A 253 2.87 12.12 -15.22
CA ASP A 253 1.64 11.54 -14.70
C ASP A 253 0.48 12.54 -14.76
N GLN A 254 0.68 13.76 -14.26
CA GLN A 254 -0.33 14.82 -14.33
C GLN A 254 -0.68 15.25 -15.75
N ALA A 255 0.31 15.26 -16.65
CA ALA A 255 0.08 15.59 -18.05
C ALA A 255 -0.72 14.50 -18.77
N PHE A 256 -0.41 13.23 -18.53
CA PHE A 256 -1.10 12.06 -19.04
C PHE A 256 -2.54 12.01 -18.54
N GLU A 257 -2.76 12.13 -17.25
CA GLU A 257 -4.10 12.12 -16.63
C GLU A 257 -5.03 13.21 -17.20
N ARG A 258 -4.46 14.35 -17.60
CA ARG A 258 -5.21 15.45 -18.23
C ARG A 258 -5.33 15.34 -19.75
N GLY A 259 -4.78 14.28 -20.34
CA GLY A 259 -4.78 14.08 -21.78
C GLY A 259 -4.03 15.16 -22.56
N LEU A 260 -2.98 15.77 -21.99
CA LEU A 260 -2.06 16.63 -22.73
C LEU A 260 -1.22 15.80 -23.70
N PHE A 261 -0.98 14.56 -23.36
CA PHE A 261 -0.45 13.52 -24.22
C PHE A 261 -1.06 12.17 -23.88
N THR A 262 -0.96 11.26 -24.82
CA THR A 262 -1.23 9.82 -24.61
C THR A 262 -0.13 8.99 -25.30
N VAL A 263 -0.30 7.68 -25.31
CA VAL A 263 0.58 6.73 -26.02
C VAL A 263 -0.26 6.06 -27.09
N ASP A 264 0.28 5.95 -28.33
CA ASP A 264 -0.38 5.22 -29.41
C ASP A 264 -0.13 3.69 -29.31
N LEU A 265 -0.72 2.90 -30.22
CA LEU A 265 -0.59 1.44 -30.22
C LEU A 265 0.82 0.96 -30.57
N GLU A 266 1.63 1.79 -31.21
CA GLU A 266 3.04 1.54 -31.52
C GLU A 266 3.96 1.95 -30.36
N LEU A 267 3.38 2.40 -29.24
CA LEU A 267 4.07 2.89 -28.05
C LEU A 267 4.88 4.17 -28.29
N ARG A 268 4.31 5.11 -29.02
CA ARG A 268 4.88 6.46 -29.24
C ARG A 268 4.03 7.50 -28.53
N VAL A 269 4.68 8.57 -28.11
CA VAL A 269 4.02 9.72 -27.48
C VAL A 269 3.14 10.44 -28.51
N TRP A 270 1.86 10.58 -28.21
CA TRP A 270 0.92 11.40 -28.96
C TRP A 270 0.53 12.62 -28.15
N VAL A 271 0.94 13.81 -28.59
CA VAL A 271 0.64 15.08 -27.91
C VAL A 271 -0.59 15.74 -28.53
N ASP A 272 -1.58 16.06 -27.71
CA ASP A 272 -2.73 16.88 -28.13
C ASP A 272 -2.26 18.32 -28.41
N SER A 273 -2.09 18.63 -29.66
CA SER A 273 -1.57 19.93 -30.10
C SER A 273 -2.47 21.13 -29.73
N ALA A 274 -3.78 20.91 -29.61
CA ALA A 274 -4.72 21.96 -29.22
C ALA A 274 -4.60 22.28 -27.71
N LYS A 275 -4.51 21.27 -26.88
CA LYS A 275 -4.28 21.41 -25.44
C LYS A 275 -2.88 21.93 -25.14
N ALA A 276 -1.85 21.41 -25.84
CA ALA A 276 -0.47 21.83 -25.67
C ALA A 276 -0.27 23.33 -25.96
N ARG A 277 -0.90 23.86 -27.01
CA ARG A 277 -0.83 25.30 -27.32
C ARG A 277 -1.39 26.20 -26.22
N ARG A 278 -2.29 25.69 -25.37
CA ARG A 278 -2.86 26.44 -24.23
C ARG A 278 -1.99 26.38 -22.98
N SER A 279 -0.96 25.57 -22.98
CA SER A 279 -0.03 25.37 -21.87
C SER A 279 1.40 25.64 -22.32
N PRO A 280 2.02 26.78 -21.91
CA PRO A 280 3.42 27.08 -22.24
C PRO A 280 4.38 25.93 -21.83
N TRP A 281 4.10 25.29 -20.69
CA TRP A 281 4.87 24.15 -20.24
C TRP A 281 4.75 22.96 -21.19
N ALA A 282 3.53 22.60 -21.61
CA ALA A 282 3.30 21.48 -22.51
C ALA A 282 3.90 21.73 -23.92
N ALA A 283 3.80 22.97 -24.41
CA ALA A 283 4.40 23.36 -25.69
C ALA A 283 5.91 23.16 -25.71
N VAL A 284 6.59 23.42 -24.58
CA VAL A 284 8.05 23.28 -24.48
C VAL A 284 8.47 21.86 -24.08
N ARG A 285 7.71 21.20 -23.19
CA ARG A 285 8.13 19.97 -22.54
C ARG A 285 7.50 18.70 -23.11
N LEU A 286 6.40 18.79 -23.85
CA LEU A 286 5.72 17.64 -24.44
C LEU A 286 5.73 17.68 -25.97
N ALA A 287 5.43 18.82 -26.59
CA ALA A 287 5.28 18.92 -28.06
C ALA A 287 6.50 18.41 -28.85
N PRO A 288 7.77 18.64 -28.43
CA PRO A 288 8.94 18.12 -29.15
C PRO A 288 9.05 16.59 -29.16
N TYR A 289 8.29 15.90 -28.31
CA TYR A 289 8.32 14.45 -28.17
C TYR A 289 7.20 13.73 -28.92
N HIS A 290 6.35 14.47 -29.62
CA HIS A 290 5.30 13.88 -30.43
C HIS A 290 5.91 12.90 -31.46
N GLY A 291 5.39 11.68 -31.53
CA GLY A 291 5.86 10.60 -32.40
C GLY A 291 7.12 9.87 -31.90
N ARG A 292 7.71 10.24 -30.76
CA ARG A 292 8.88 9.55 -30.19
C ARG A 292 8.44 8.33 -29.36
N ASP A 293 9.24 7.26 -29.41
CA ASP A 293 9.01 6.05 -28.66
C ASP A 293 9.09 6.31 -27.15
N VAL A 294 8.14 5.74 -26.39
CA VAL A 294 8.27 5.64 -24.93
C VAL A 294 9.25 4.53 -24.57
N ARG A 295 9.87 4.62 -23.40
CA ARG A 295 10.62 3.49 -22.82
C ARG A 295 9.66 2.32 -22.63
N ARG A 296 10.04 1.14 -23.11
CA ARG A 296 9.24 -0.08 -23.01
C ARG A 296 9.46 -0.76 -21.68
N GLY A 297 8.37 -1.17 -21.01
CA GLY A 297 8.40 -2.10 -19.89
C GLY A 297 8.55 -3.55 -20.37
N ALA A 298 8.79 -4.47 -19.45
CA ALA A 298 8.81 -5.91 -19.73
C ALA A 298 7.42 -6.41 -20.21
N VAL A 299 6.36 -5.86 -19.64
CA VAL A 299 4.97 -6.05 -20.06
C VAL A 299 4.50 -4.73 -20.68
N PRO A 300 4.12 -4.69 -21.97
CA PRO A 300 3.63 -3.48 -22.62
C PRO A 300 2.21 -3.12 -22.15
N PRO A 301 1.79 -1.86 -22.29
CA PRO A 301 0.41 -1.45 -22.11
C PRO A 301 -0.57 -2.25 -22.98
N SER A 302 -1.74 -2.60 -22.44
CA SER A 302 -2.79 -3.25 -23.21
C SER A 302 -3.49 -2.24 -24.14
N GLU A 303 -3.89 -2.72 -25.31
CA GLU A 303 -4.69 -1.93 -26.26
C GLU A 303 -5.99 -1.43 -25.62
N GLU A 304 -6.69 -2.32 -24.89
CA GLU A 304 -7.92 -1.98 -24.20
C GLU A 304 -7.74 -0.80 -23.22
N ALA A 305 -6.69 -0.82 -22.40
CA ALA A 305 -6.40 0.27 -21.49
C ALA A 305 -6.11 1.60 -22.21
N LEU A 306 -5.36 1.55 -23.30
CA LEU A 306 -5.05 2.73 -24.12
C LEU A 306 -6.31 3.33 -24.75
N LEU A 307 -7.20 2.51 -25.31
CA LEU A 307 -8.48 2.96 -25.88
C LEU A 307 -9.35 3.64 -24.81
N GLN A 308 -9.45 3.10 -23.63
CA GLN A 308 -10.16 3.70 -22.49
C GLN A 308 -9.57 5.07 -22.09
N HIS A 309 -8.24 5.20 -22.09
CA HIS A 309 -7.60 6.47 -21.82
C HIS A 309 -7.90 7.52 -22.88
N TRP A 310 -7.86 7.15 -24.17
CA TRP A 310 -8.16 8.06 -25.27
C TRP A 310 -9.60 8.58 -25.20
N GLU A 311 -10.56 7.68 -24.96
CA GLU A 311 -11.96 8.04 -24.81
C GLU A 311 -12.16 9.02 -23.63
N ARG A 312 -11.67 8.65 -22.46
CA ARG A 312 -11.78 9.47 -21.24
C ARG A 312 -11.16 10.85 -21.39
N THR A 313 -10.02 10.94 -22.02
CA THR A 313 -9.26 12.19 -22.13
C THR A 313 -9.56 12.97 -23.39
N SER A 314 -10.32 12.40 -24.34
CA SER A 314 -10.51 12.94 -25.69
C SER A 314 -9.18 13.30 -26.36
N CYS A 315 -8.17 12.42 -26.19
CA CYS A 315 -6.84 12.54 -26.79
C CYS A 315 -6.63 11.31 -27.67
N TYR A 316 -7.00 11.41 -28.94
CA TYR A 316 -6.99 10.30 -29.89
C TYR A 316 -5.77 10.39 -30.82
N PRO A 317 -4.89 9.36 -30.83
CA PRO A 317 -3.90 9.24 -31.87
C PRO A 317 -4.58 9.06 -33.24
N SER A 318 -4.12 9.78 -34.25
CA SER A 318 -4.62 9.75 -35.65
C SER A 318 -3.65 9.03 -36.55
#